data_22bf8e904cac09089566a29ef2985a8f
#
_entry.id   22bf8e904cac09089566a29ef2985a8f
#
_cell.length_a   1.000
_cell.length_b   1.000
_cell.length_c   1.000
_cell.angle_alpha   90.00
_cell.angle_beta   90.00
_cell.angle_gamma   90.00
#
_symmetry.space_group_name_H-M   'P 1'
#
loop_
_entity.id
_entity.type
_entity.pdbx_description
1 polymer ?
#
loop_
_entity_poly.entity_id
_entity_poly.type
_entity_poly.pdbx_seq_one_letter_code
_entity_poly.pdbx_strand_id
1 'polypeptide(L)'
;MPSIISISDLSKTYGSGFKALKDVNLEIEKGEIFALLGPNGAGKTTLISIVCGIANLSAGRVTVGGHDIITEATAARTLIGLVPQELHTDAFETVWGTVSFSRGLFNKPKNPAHIEKVLRDLSLWDKKDSKIVTLSGGMKRRVMIAKALSHEPQILFLDEPTAGVDVELRKGMWEVVRDLKASGVTIILTTHYIGEAEEMADRVGVINKGEIILVEDKANLMQKLGKKELKLHLQAKIETIPDSLTAYNLELSDDGRAVTYNYDTKGDRTGITSLLSDLRNAGIRFSDLDTTQSSLEDIFVSLVRAP
;
A
#
# COMPACT_ATOMS: atom_id res chain seq x y z
N MET A 1 -11.03 -11.14 11.40
CA MET A 1 -9.88 -11.91 11.95
C MET A 1 -9.43 -11.22 13.23
N PRO A 2 -8.67 -11.87 14.16
CA PRO A 2 -8.17 -11.15 15.33
C PRO A 2 -7.15 -10.09 14.90
N SER A 3 -7.23 -8.92 15.53
CA SER A 3 -6.25 -7.84 15.34
C SER A 3 -4.89 -8.25 15.87
N ILE A 4 -3.84 -8.03 15.08
CA ILE A 4 -2.44 -8.26 15.48
C ILE A 4 -1.76 -6.96 15.90
N ILE A 5 -2.24 -5.81 15.39
CA ILE A 5 -1.84 -4.47 15.83
C ILE A 5 -3.11 -3.70 16.15
N SER A 6 -3.16 -3.13 17.35
CA SER A 6 -4.25 -2.25 17.78
C SER A 6 -3.66 -0.91 18.22
N ILE A 7 -4.19 0.16 17.66
CA ILE A 7 -3.80 1.54 17.92
C ILE A 7 -5.03 2.30 18.36
N SER A 8 -4.98 2.91 19.55
CA SER A 8 -6.09 3.67 20.13
C SER A 8 -5.62 5.07 20.54
N ASP A 9 -6.30 6.08 20.01
CA ASP A 9 -6.12 7.52 20.31
C ASP A 9 -4.66 7.98 20.24
N LEU A 10 -3.89 7.39 19.30
CA LEU A 10 -2.47 7.64 19.18
C LEU A 10 -2.20 9.05 18.68
N SER A 11 -1.49 9.82 19.49
CA SER A 11 -1.05 11.17 19.15
C SER A 11 0.46 11.32 19.31
N LYS A 12 1.08 12.10 18.41
CA LYS A 12 2.50 12.44 18.45
C LYS A 12 2.73 13.92 18.23
N THR A 13 3.30 14.57 19.21
CA THR A 13 3.80 15.94 19.11
C THR A 13 5.32 15.94 19.34
N TYR A 14 6.07 16.52 18.44
CA TYR A 14 7.53 16.71 18.57
C TYR A 14 7.86 17.94 19.43
N GLY A 15 9.09 18.04 19.92
CA GLY A 15 9.54 19.14 20.76
C GLY A 15 9.41 20.54 20.12
N SER A 16 9.33 20.60 18.78
CA SER A 16 9.04 21.83 18.03
C SER A 16 7.58 22.29 18.10
N GLY A 17 6.69 21.53 18.75
CA GLY A 17 5.24 21.74 18.73
C GLY A 17 4.52 21.15 17.51
N PHE A 18 5.24 20.55 16.57
CA PHE A 18 4.64 19.92 15.38
C PHE A 18 3.88 18.66 15.76
N LYS A 19 2.57 18.63 15.48
CA LYS A 19 1.69 17.48 15.68
C LYS A 19 1.75 16.58 14.44
N ALA A 20 2.51 15.51 14.54
CA ALA A 20 2.70 14.55 13.43
C ALA A 20 1.59 13.51 13.33
N LEU A 21 0.98 13.15 14.47
CA LEU A 21 -0.20 12.25 14.54
C LEU A 21 -1.22 12.84 15.50
N LYS A 22 -2.51 12.65 15.20
CA LYS A 22 -3.66 13.21 15.93
C LYS A 22 -4.72 12.15 16.05
N ASP A 23 -4.89 11.63 17.26
CA ASP A 23 -5.94 10.70 17.68
C ASP A 23 -6.17 9.53 16.69
N VAL A 24 -5.07 8.94 16.24
CA VAL A 24 -5.07 7.85 15.27
C VAL A 24 -5.62 6.59 15.92
N ASN A 25 -6.67 6.03 15.31
CA ASN A 25 -7.26 4.74 15.63
C ASN A 25 -7.12 3.82 14.44
N LEU A 26 -6.50 2.63 14.64
CA LEU A 26 -6.24 1.69 13.56
C LEU A 26 -6.12 0.26 14.09
N GLU A 27 -6.83 -0.66 13.45
CA GLU A 27 -6.73 -2.10 13.68
C GLU A 27 -6.18 -2.79 12.42
N ILE A 28 -5.12 -3.59 12.58
CA ILE A 28 -4.54 -4.40 11.51
C ILE A 28 -4.76 -5.87 11.83
N GLU A 29 -5.32 -6.61 10.89
CA GLU A 29 -5.66 -8.01 11.05
C GLU A 29 -4.48 -8.93 10.80
N LYS A 30 -4.48 -10.10 11.44
CA LYS A 30 -3.40 -11.09 11.27
C LYS A 30 -3.44 -11.70 9.86
N GLY A 31 -2.30 -11.70 9.16
CA GLY A 31 -2.11 -12.36 7.86
C GLY A 31 -2.58 -11.54 6.66
N GLU A 32 -2.99 -10.26 6.87
CA GLU A 32 -3.32 -9.36 5.75
C GLU A 32 -2.10 -8.62 5.22
N ILE A 33 -2.22 -8.09 4.01
CA ILE A 33 -1.40 -7.00 3.50
C ILE A 33 -2.19 -5.71 3.68
N PHE A 34 -1.74 -4.86 4.59
CA PHE A 34 -2.32 -3.55 4.86
C PHE A 34 -1.48 -2.47 4.19
N ALA A 35 -2.06 -1.68 3.29
CA ALA A 35 -1.39 -0.55 2.67
C ALA A 35 -1.79 0.76 3.35
N LEU A 36 -0.82 1.51 3.87
CA LEU A 36 -1.02 2.85 4.41
C LEU A 36 -0.65 3.89 3.37
N LEU A 37 -1.63 4.52 2.77
CA LEU A 37 -1.51 5.55 1.74
C LEU A 37 -1.55 6.95 2.33
N GLY A 38 -0.77 7.85 1.78
CA GLY A 38 -0.80 9.26 2.18
C GLY A 38 0.30 10.05 1.51
N PRO A 39 0.15 11.38 1.37
CA PRO A 39 1.19 12.24 0.83
C PRO A 39 2.44 12.26 1.72
N ASN A 40 3.54 12.83 1.19
CA ASN A 40 4.74 13.05 1.98
C ASN A 40 4.42 13.98 3.16
N GLY A 41 4.92 13.63 4.34
CA GLY A 41 4.64 14.36 5.58
C GLY A 41 3.27 14.06 6.22
N ALA A 42 2.47 13.14 5.69
CA ALA A 42 1.18 12.77 6.26
C ALA A 42 1.24 12.07 7.63
N GLY A 43 2.43 11.57 8.04
CA GLY A 43 2.61 10.87 9.31
C GLY A 43 2.92 9.38 9.21
N LYS A 44 3.00 8.80 7.99
CA LYS A 44 3.24 7.37 7.75
C LYS A 44 4.47 6.83 8.49
N THR A 45 5.65 7.40 8.22
CA THR A 45 6.92 6.99 8.85
C THR A 45 6.91 7.23 10.37
N THR A 46 6.23 8.28 10.84
CA THR A 46 6.06 8.53 12.29
C THR A 46 5.22 7.41 12.93
N LEU A 47 4.12 7.00 12.30
CA LEU A 47 3.28 5.91 12.78
C LEU A 47 4.07 4.60 12.87
N ILE A 48 4.76 4.21 11.79
CA ILE A 48 5.63 3.03 11.77
C ILE A 48 6.70 3.12 12.87
N SER A 49 7.38 4.25 13.00
CA SER A 49 8.45 4.44 13.98
C SER A 49 7.96 4.25 15.42
N ILE A 50 6.73 4.66 15.71
CA ILE A 50 6.13 4.46 17.04
C ILE A 50 5.78 2.99 17.25
N VAL A 51 5.10 2.34 16.30
CA VAL A 51 4.72 0.92 16.42
C VAL A 51 5.96 0.03 16.54
N CYS A 52 7.03 0.34 15.81
CA CYS A 52 8.31 -0.38 15.89
C CYS A 52 9.16 -0.01 17.14
N GLY A 53 8.69 0.92 17.98
CA GLY A 53 9.40 1.33 19.20
C GLY A 53 10.68 2.13 18.95
N ILE A 54 10.78 2.82 17.80
CA ILE A 54 11.88 3.73 17.45
C ILE A 54 11.59 5.13 17.99
N ALA A 55 10.32 5.55 17.94
CA ALA A 55 9.87 6.84 18.46
C ALA A 55 8.84 6.64 19.58
N ASN A 56 8.87 7.51 20.60
CA ASN A 56 7.88 7.50 21.66
C ASN A 56 6.59 8.19 21.20
N LEU A 57 5.44 7.64 21.59
CA LEU A 57 4.15 8.31 21.47
C LEU A 57 4.04 9.47 22.46
N SER A 58 3.14 10.42 22.20
CA SER A 58 2.81 11.51 23.15
C SER A 58 1.56 11.21 23.96
N ALA A 59 0.60 10.49 23.36
CA ALA A 59 -0.64 10.03 24.02
C ALA A 59 -1.20 8.83 23.26
N GLY A 60 -2.14 8.12 23.88
CA GLY A 60 -2.80 6.94 23.32
C GLY A 60 -2.12 5.64 23.72
N ARG A 61 -2.49 4.57 23.04
CA ARG A 61 -1.99 3.22 23.30
C ARG A 61 -1.77 2.45 22.00
N VAL A 62 -0.72 1.62 21.99
CA VAL A 62 -0.45 0.71 20.87
C VAL A 62 -0.11 -0.67 21.42
N THR A 63 -0.72 -1.70 20.86
CA THR A 63 -0.38 -3.10 21.17
C THR A 63 0.00 -3.85 19.89
N VAL A 64 0.95 -4.77 20.00
CA VAL A 64 1.43 -5.63 18.92
C VAL A 64 1.42 -7.08 19.40
N GLY A 65 0.60 -7.91 18.75
CA GLY A 65 0.41 -9.30 19.20
C GLY A 65 -0.13 -9.41 20.62
N GLY A 66 -0.90 -8.40 21.07
CA GLY A 66 -1.40 -8.29 22.45
C GLY A 66 -0.44 -7.64 23.44
N HIS A 67 0.83 -7.39 23.06
CA HIS A 67 1.85 -6.76 23.93
C HIS A 67 1.86 -5.24 23.76
N ASP A 68 1.80 -4.52 24.86
CA ASP A 68 1.91 -3.07 24.87
C ASP A 68 3.34 -2.64 24.51
N ILE A 69 3.48 -1.71 23.55
CA ILE A 69 4.78 -1.31 23.00
C ILE A 69 5.69 -0.56 24.00
N ILE A 70 5.15 -0.09 25.11
CA ILE A 70 5.91 0.62 26.16
C ILE A 70 6.25 -0.33 27.29
N THR A 71 5.27 -0.98 27.90
CA THR A 71 5.45 -1.81 29.09
C THR A 71 6.00 -3.20 28.77
N GLU A 72 5.73 -3.72 27.56
CA GLU A 72 6.19 -5.01 27.07
C GLU A 72 7.03 -4.88 25.77
N ALA A 73 7.81 -3.81 25.68
CA ALA A 73 8.53 -3.39 24.48
C ALA A 73 9.36 -4.51 23.82
N THR A 74 10.02 -5.36 24.61
CA THR A 74 10.85 -6.46 24.08
C THR A 74 9.98 -7.52 23.40
N ALA A 75 8.87 -7.91 24.02
CA ALA A 75 7.93 -8.89 23.44
C ALA A 75 7.31 -8.34 22.15
N ALA A 76 6.83 -7.10 22.15
CA ALA A 76 6.29 -6.45 20.97
C ALA A 76 7.28 -6.39 19.81
N ARG A 77 8.53 -5.94 20.07
CA ARG A 77 9.56 -5.80 19.02
C ARG A 77 10.01 -7.14 18.43
N THR A 78 10.01 -8.22 19.20
CA THR A 78 10.37 -9.54 18.66
C THR A 78 9.38 -10.08 17.64
N LEU A 79 8.18 -9.52 17.59
CA LEU A 79 7.17 -9.86 16.57
C LEU A 79 7.31 -9.05 15.29
N ILE A 80 8.14 -8.01 15.28
CA ILE A 80 8.22 -7.02 14.19
C ILE A 80 9.54 -7.15 13.44
N GLY A 81 9.46 -7.25 12.11
CA GLY A 81 10.54 -6.94 11.18
C GLY A 81 10.29 -5.58 10.53
N LEU A 82 11.32 -4.76 10.38
CA LEU A 82 11.25 -3.45 9.73
C LEU A 82 12.25 -3.35 8.60
N VAL A 83 11.76 -2.97 7.43
CA VAL A 83 12.56 -2.55 6.27
C VAL A 83 12.34 -1.06 6.06
N PRO A 84 13.28 -0.20 6.46
CA PRO A 84 13.15 1.24 6.31
C PRO A 84 13.30 1.67 4.85
N GLN A 85 12.87 2.90 4.56
CA GLN A 85 12.99 3.50 3.23
C GLN A 85 14.46 3.60 2.78
N GLU A 86 15.35 4.07 3.65
CA GLU A 86 16.78 4.17 3.37
C GLU A 86 17.52 2.88 3.72
N LEU A 87 18.43 2.48 2.83
CA LEU A 87 19.20 1.24 2.98
C LEU A 87 20.47 1.50 3.79
N HIS A 88 20.39 1.35 5.09
CA HIS A 88 21.55 1.42 5.97
C HIS A 88 22.02 0.01 6.37
N THR A 89 23.14 -0.40 5.76
CA THR A 89 23.83 -1.66 6.12
C THR A 89 25.33 -1.42 6.16
N ASP A 90 26.04 -2.25 6.91
CA ASP A 90 27.50 -2.29 6.80
C ASP A 90 27.89 -2.79 5.40
N ALA A 91 28.45 -1.91 4.60
CA ALA A 91 28.76 -2.17 3.21
C ALA A 91 29.82 -3.27 3.01
N PHE A 92 30.69 -3.50 4.00
CA PHE A 92 31.82 -4.41 3.92
C PHE A 92 31.53 -5.80 4.51
N GLU A 93 30.41 -5.96 5.20
CA GLU A 93 29.96 -7.25 5.70
C GLU A 93 29.39 -8.13 4.58
N THR A 94 29.39 -9.45 4.82
CA THR A 94 28.75 -10.41 3.90
C THR A 94 27.24 -10.46 4.13
N VAL A 95 26.51 -10.90 3.11
CA VAL A 95 25.06 -11.12 3.23
C VAL A 95 24.74 -12.05 4.38
N TRP A 96 25.42 -13.21 4.47
CA TRP A 96 25.25 -14.18 5.54
C TRP A 96 25.58 -13.60 6.91
N GLY A 97 26.70 -12.89 7.03
CA GLY A 97 27.13 -12.25 8.27
C GLY A 97 26.08 -11.27 8.79
N THR A 98 25.63 -10.37 7.93
CA THR A 98 24.63 -9.34 8.26
C THR A 98 23.30 -9.95 8.72
N VAL A 99 22.77 -10.95 8.00
CA VAL A 99 21.49 -11.57 8.34
C VAL A 99 21.59 -12.39 9.62
N SER A 100 22.69 -13.14 9.79
CA SER A 100 22.95 -13.93 11.01
C SER A 100 23.15 -13.04 12.24
N PHE A 101 23.87 -11.93 12.09
CA PHE A 101 24.07 -10.96 13.16
C PHE A 101 22.73 -10.32 13.60
N SER A 102 21.89 -9.95 12.63
CA SER A 102 20.57 -9.38 12.91
C SER A 102 19.72 -10.30 13.78
N ARG A 103 19.72 -11.62 13.53
CA ARG A 103 19.03 -12.59 14.38
C ARG A 103 19.50 -12.54 15.83
N GLY A 104 20.82 -12.39 16.04
CA GLY A 104 21.41 -12.27 17.37
C GLY A 104 20.95 -11.03 18.15
N LEU A 105 20.70 -9.91 17.47
CA LEU A 105 20.20 -8.69 18.10
C LEU A 105 18.82 -8.87 18.76
N PHE A 106 18.02 -9.82 18.26
CA PHE A 106 16.72 -10.18 18.84
C PHE A 106 16.82 -11.32 19.88
N ASN A 107 18.04 -11.60 20.35
CA ASN A 107 18.30 -12.67 21.33
C ASN A 107 17.78 -14.06 20.88
N LYS A 108 17.72 -14.30 19.57
CA LYS A 108 17.33 -15.60 19.02
C LYS A 108 18.56 -16.51 18.88
N PRO A 109 18.45 -17.80 19.23
CA PRO A 109 19.55 -18.74 19.05
C PRO A 109 19.94 -18.85 17.57
N LYS A 110 21.20 -19.22 17.30
CA LYS A 110 21.67 -19.46 15.94
C LYS A 110 20.79 -20.50 15.25
N ASN A 111 20.33 -20.20 14.05
CA ASN A 111 19.54 -21.11 13.22
C ASN A 111 19.99 -20.98 11.77
N PRO A 112 21.10 -21.64 11.38
CA PRO A 112 21.62 -21.61 10.01
C PRO A 112 20.59 -22.06 8.97
N ALA A 113 19.78 -23.07 9.28
CA ALA A 113 18.77 -23.59 8.36
C ALA A 113 17.68 -22.55 8.05
N HIS A 114 17.24 -21.77 9.06
CA HIS A 114 16.30 -20.67 8.83
C HIS A 114 16.92 -19.55 7.98
N ILE A 115 18.17 -19.15 8.27
CA ILE A 115 18.87 -18.13 7.49
C ILE A 115 19.06 -18.58 6.04
N GLU A 116 19.44 -19.84 5.82
CA GLU A 116 19.52 -20.42 4.47
C GLU A 116 18.18 -20.35 3.76
N LYS A 117 17.09 -20.79 4.42
CA LYS A 117 15.74 -20.72 3.86
C LYS A 117 15.41 -19.28 3.44
N VAL A 118 15.56 -18.30 4.32
CA VAL A 118 15.29 -16.88 4.03
C VAL A 118 16.11 -16.38 2.84
N LEU A 119 17.39 -16.71 2.77
CA LEU A 119 18.26 -16.30 1.66
C LEU A 119 17.88 -16.97 0.33
N ARG A 120 17.39 -18.21 0.35
CA ARG A 120 16.87 -18.91 -0.85
C ARG A 120 15.57 -18.30 -1.32
N ASP A 121 14.62 -18.08 -0.41
CA ASP A 121 13.31 -17.47 -0.72
C ASP A 121 13.48 -16.07 -1.34
N LEU A 122 14.53 -15.35 -0.95
CA LEU A 122 14.87 -14.02 -1.47
C LEU A 122 15.85 -14.04 -2.67
N SER A 123 16.20 -15.23 -3.21
CA SER A 123 17.17 -15.39 -4.30
C SER A 123 18.55 -14.76 -4.01
N LEU A 124 19.00 -14.86 -2.77
CA LEU A 124 20.29 -14.33 -2.28
C LEU A 124 21.30 -15.43 -1.92
N TRP A 125 20.91 -16.72 -1.99
CA TRP A 125 21.76 -17.81 -1.53
C TRP A 125 23.12 -17.86 -2.22
N ASP A 126 23.14 -17.69 -3.55
CA ASP A 126 24.38 -17.70 -4.35
C ASP A 126 25.27 -16.48 -4.07
N LYS A 127 24.77 -15.51 -3.35
CA LYS A 127 25.47 -14.28 -2.95
C LYS A 127 25.72 -14.19 -1.45
N LYS A 128 25.49 -15.29 -0.69
CA LYS A 128 25.60 -15.29 0.77
C LYS A 128 26.96 -14.84 1.30
N ASP A 129 28.05 -15.16 0.58
CA ASP A 129 29.41 -14.80 0.94
C ASP A 129 29.89 -13.49 0.26
N SER A 130 29.06 -12.87 -0.55
CA SER A 130 29.38 -11.60 -1.20
C SER A 130 29.25 -10.44 -0.23
N LYS A 131 30.14 -9.45 -0.34
CA LYS A 131 30.03 -8.19 0.42
C LYS A 131 28.85 -7.37 -0.09
N ILE A 132 28.11 -6.72 0.81
CA ILE A 132 26.91 -5.94 0.47
C ILE A 132 27.21 -4.80 -0.50
N VAL A 133 28.41 -4.20 -0.42
CA VAL A 133 28.82 -3.12 -1.33
C VAL A 133 28.78 -3.56 -2.80
N THR A 134 29.05 -4.83 -3.09
CA THR A 134 29.12 -5.39 -4.45
C THR A 134 27.77 -5.73 -5.08
N LEU A 135 26.68 -5.63 -4.30
CA LEU A 135 25.34 -6.00 -4.73
C LEU A 135 24.65 -4.86 -5.48
N SER A 136 23.75 -5.21 -6.40
CA SER A 136 22.82 -4.23 -7.02
C SER A 136 21.86 -3.63 -5.98
N GLY A 137 21.22 -2.51 -6.30
CA GLY A 137 20.25 -1.85 -5.42
C GLY A 137 19.12 -2.78 -5.01
N GLY A 138 18.55 -3.53 -5.95
CA GLY A 138 17.51 -4.51 -5.67
C GLY A 138 17.96 -5.67 -4.78
N MET A 139 19.21 -6.15 -4.98
CA MET A 139 19.77 -7.18 -4.09
C MET A 139 20.01 -6.64 -2.68
N LYS A 140 20.48 -5.41 -2.54
CA LYS A 140 20.63 -4.74 -1.24
C LYS A 140 19.27 -4.63 -0.53
N ARG A 141 18.20 -4.32 -1.27
CA ARG A 141 16.83 -4.27 -0.72
C ARG A 141 16.39 -5.64 -0.21
N ARG A 142 16.64 -6.71 -0.99
CA ARG A 142 16.36 -8.08 -0.55
C ARG A 142 17.17 -8.47 0.70
N VAL A 143 18.42 -8.02 0.83
CA VAL A 143 19.21 -8.20 2.06
C VAL A 143 18.56 -7.53 3.26
N MET A 144 17.98 -6.33 3.10
CA MET A 144 17.23 -5.67 4.18
C MET A 144 15.99 -6.47 4.59
N ILE A 145 15.28 -7.05 3.64
CA ILE A 145 14.15 -7.95 3.92
C ILE A 145 14.65 -9.21 4.64
N ALA A 146 15.74 -9.83 4.17
CA ALA A 146 16.33 -10.98 4.84
C ALA A 146 16.73 -10.68 6.30
N LYS A 147 17.32 -9.51 6.51
CA LYS A 147 17.67 -8.99 7.84
C LYS A 147 16.42 -8.84 8.73
N ALA A 148 15.35 -8.27 8.21
CA ALA A 148 14.09 -8.10 8.92
C ALA A 148 13.40 -9.44 9.25
N LEU A 149 13.56 -10.47 8.40
CA LEU A 149 12.99 -11.81 8.59
C LEU A 149 13.87 -12.75 9.45
N SER A 150 15.10 -12.37 9.75
CA SER A 150 16.11 -13.24 10.38
C SER A 150 15.69 -13.82 11.73
N HIS A 151 14.85 -13.13 12.48
CA HIS A 151 14.37 -13.49 13.81
C HIS A 151 12.95 -14.09 13.84
N GLU A 152 12.40 -14.43 12.65
CA GLU A 152 11.06 -15.04 12.49
C GLU A 152 9.92 -14.12 12.99
N PRO A 153 9.81 -12.89 12.51
CA PRO A 153 8.73 -11.99 12.91
C PRO A 153 7.38 -12.47 12.39
N GLN A 154 6.30 -12.07 13.07
CA GLN A 154 4.92 -12.27 12.59
C GLN A 154 4.42 -11.11 11.77
N ILE A 155 5.07 -9.95 11.85
CA ILE A 155 4.71 -8.70 11.22
C ILE A 155 5.92 -8.13 10.50
N LEU A 156 5.74 -7.72 9.25
CA LEU A 156 6.77 -7.07 8.45
C LEU A 156 6.30 -5.68 8.02
N PHE A 157 7.02 -4.66 8.46
CA PHE A 157 6.85 -3.30 7.97
C PHE A 157 7.78 -3.03 6.79
N LEU A 158 7.23 -2.50 5.71
CA LEU A 158 7.92 -2.08 4.50
C LEU A 158 7.65 -0.59 4.28
N ASP A 159 8.62 0.26 4.63
CA ASP A 159 8.48 1.72 4.45
C ASP A 159 8.96 2.11 3.06
N GLU A 160 8.03 2.46 2.17
CA GLU A 160 8.25 2.80 0.75
C GLU A 160 9.19 1.81 0.02
N PRO A 161 8.83 0.52 -0.02
CA PRO A 161 9.75 -0.55 -0.42
C PRO A 161 10.25 -0.45 -1.86
N THR A 162 9.57 0.27 -2.72
CA THR A 162 9.87 0.38 -4.15
C THR A 162 10.33 1.77 -4.57
N ALA A 163 10.50 2.70 -3.61
CA ALA A 163 11.00 4.03 -3.91
C ALA A 163 12.38 3.97 -4.60
N GLY A 164 12.49 4.56 -5.79
CA GLY A 164 13.72 4.57 -6.56
C GLY A 164 14.12 3.23 -7.20
N VAL A 165 13.22 2.26 -7.26
CA VAL A 165 13.43 0.94 -7.87
C VAL A 165 12.79 0.88 -9.25
N ASP A 166 13.50 0.29 -10.22
CA ASP A 166 12.96 0.08 -11.58
C ASP A 166 11.79 -0.93 -11.60
N VAL A 167 11.06 -0.96 -12.72
CA VAL A 167 9.83 -1.75 -12.89
C VAL A 167 10.06 -3.25 -12.71
N GLU A 168 11.19 -3.76 -13.21
CA GLU A 168 11.49 -5.20 -13.18
C GLU A 168 11.84 -5.67 -11.77
N LEU A 169 12.68 -4.91 -11.08
CA LEU A 169 13.02 -5.18 -9.68
C LEU A 169 11.79 -5.04 -8.76
N ARG A 170 10.88 -4.12 -9.06
CA ARG A 170 9.61 -3.94 -8.35
C ARG A 170 8.75 -5.21 -8.41
N LYS A 171 8.56 -5.79 -9.63
CA LYS A 171 7.79 -7.03 -9.80
C LYS A 171 8.38 -8.18 -8.98
N GLY A 172 9.68 -8.38 -9.03
CA GLY A 172 10.34 -9.43 -8.24
C GLY A 172 10.23 -9.23 -6.73
N MET A 173 10.07 -7.97 -6.25
CA MET A 173 9.82 -7.70 -4.85
C MET A 173 8.38 -8.05 -4.45
N TRP A 174 7.41 -7.79 -5.30
CA TRP A 174 6.01 -8.11 -5.02
C TRP A 174 5.75 -9.61 -4.98
N GLU A 175 6.48 -10.41 -5.76
CA GLU A 175 6.45 -11.89 -5.64
C GLU A 175 6.88 -12.32 -4.24
N VAL A 176 7.99 -11.80 -3.75
CA VAL A 176 8.46 -12.06 -2.38
C VAL A 176 7.42 -11.68 -1.32
N VAL A 177 6.79 -10.52 -1.47
CA VAL A 177 5.75 -10.06 -0.53
C VAL A 177 4.54 -11.01 -0.53
N ARG A 178 4.11 -11.50 -1.70
CA ARG A 178 3.02 -12.50 -1.81
C ARG A 178 3.39 -13.81 -1.12
N ASP A 179 4.60 -14.31 -1.31
CA ASP A 179 5.08 -15.55 -0.71
C ASP A 179 5.16 -15.43 0.82
N LEU A 180 5.61 -14.29 1.34
CA LEU A 180 5.62 -14.00 2.76
C LEU A 180 4.21 -13.97 3.35
N LYS A 181 3.25 -13.33 2.68
CA LYS A 181 1.84 -13.37 3.08
C LYS A 181 1.32 -14.80 3.08
N ALA A 182 1.58 -15.58 2.03
CA ALA A 182 1.16 -16.97 1.93
C ALA A 182 1.74 -17.84 3.05
N SER A 183 2.90 -17.48 3.59
CA SER A 183 3.50 -18.13 4.77
C SER A 183 2.91 -17.65 6.11
N GLY A 184 1.93 -16.75 6.10
CA GLY A 184 1.21 -16.25 7.29
C GLY A 184 1.80 -15.00 7.93
N VAL A 185 2.77 -14.34 7.32
CA VAL A 185 3.30 -13.05 7.79
C VAL A 185 2.30 -11.94 7.49
N THR A 186 2.00 -11.11 8.49
CA THR A 186 1.23 -9.87 8.30
C THR A 186 2.14 -8.80 7.73
N ILE A 187 1.72 -8.10 6.69
CA ILE A 187 2.56 -7.11 6.00
C ILE A 187 1.90 -5.75 6.06
N ILE A 188 2.63 -4.76 6.53
CA ILE A 188 2.24 -3.37 6.49
C ILE A 188 3.18 -2.65 5.54
N LEU A 189 2.65 -2.10 4.47
CA LEU A 189 3.43 -1.32 3.54
C LEU A 189 2.96 0.14 3.52
N THR A 190 3.91 1.05 3.48
CA THR A 190 3.63 2.44 3.13
C THR A 190 4.03 2.66 1.69
N THR A 191 3.24 3.39 0.95
CA THR A 191 3.58 3.82 -0.40
C THR A 191 2.86 5.13 -0.73
N HIS A 192 3.43 5.88 -1.63
CA HIS A 192 2.76 6.98 -2.33
C HIS A 192 2.39 6.56 -3.77
N TYR A 193 2.81 5.37 -4.21
CA TYR A 193 2.41 4.75 -5.48
C TYR A 193 1.12 3.95 -5.27
N ILE A 194 0.00 4.52 -5.61
CA ILE A 194 -1.32 3.96 -5.31
C ILE A 194 -1.56 2.65 -6.07
N GLY A 195 -1.03 2.52 -7.29
CA GLY A 195 -1.08 1.28 -8.06
C GLY A 195 -0.47 0.07 -7.34
N GLU A 196 0.52 0.29 -6.46
CA GLU A 196 1.09 -0.80 -5.64
C GLU A 196 0.11 -1.30 -4.59
N ALA A 197 -0.59 -0.38 -3.92
CA ALA A 197 -1.64 -0.75 -2.98
C ALA A 197 -2.81 -1.44 -3.69
N GLU A 198 -3.16 -0.97 -4.89
CA GLU A 198 -4.19 -1.58 -5.72
C GLU A 198 -3.83 -3.02 -6.12
N GLU A 199 -2.56 -3.29 -6.45
CA GLU A 199 -2.09 -4.61 -6.81
C GLU A 199 -2.00 -5.56 -5.61
N MET A 200 -1.50 -5.08 -4.46
CA MET A 200 -1.01 -5.94 -3.38
C MET A 200 -1.90 -5.97 -2.14
N ALA A 201 -2.57 -4.87 -1.79
CA ALA A 201 -3.25 -4.76 -0.51
C ALA A 201 -4.57 -5.54 -0.45
N ASP A 202 -4.87 -6.08 0.72
CA ASP A 202 -6.20 -6.57 1.09
C ASP A 202 -7.05 -5.42 1.61
N ARG A 203 -6.49 -4.62 2.53
CA ARG A 203 -7.10 -3.42 3.10
C ARG A 203 -6.20 -2.22 2.93
N VAL A 204 -6.82 -1.06 2.83
CA VAL A 204 -6.15 0.21 2.61
C VAL A 204 -6.54 1.18 3.71
N GLY A 205 -5.54 1.83 4.29
CA GLY A 205 -5.70 2.99 5.16
C GLY A 205 -5.24 4.26 4.46
N VAL A 206 -5.99 5.33 4.56
CA VAL A 206 -5.59 6.65 4.05
C VAL A 206 -5.29 7.56 5.22
N ILE A 207 -4.06 8.08 5.27
CA ILE A 207 -3.62 9.05 6.28
C ILE A 207 -3.32 10.40 5.63
N ASN A 208 -3.81 11.48 6.20
CA ASN A 208 -3.51 12.84 5.77
C ASN A 208 -3.37 13.77 6.99
N LYS A 209 -2.37 14.64 7.01
CA LYS A 209 -2.10 15.63 8.08
C LYS A 209 -2.12 15.03 9.49
N GLY A 210 -1.67 13.77 9.62
CA GLY A 210 -1.57 13.06 10.90
C GLY A 210 -2.86 12.35 11.36
N GLU A 211 -3.90 12.32 10.56
CA GLU A 211 -5.19 11.69 10.85
C GLU A 211 -5.51 10.57 9.87
N ILE A 212 -6.08 9.47 10.36
CA ILE A 212 -6.62 8.41 9.49
C ILE A 212 -7.98 8.88 8.97
N ILE A 213 -8.08 9.06 7.65
CA ILE A 213 -9.32 9.50 6.98
C ILE A 213 -10.23 8.32 6.72
N LEU A 214 -9.64 7.19 6.34
CA LEU A 214 -10.38 6.00 5.91
C LEU A 214 -9.55 4.75 6.19
N VAL A 215 -10.23 3.68 6.59
CA VAL A 215 -9.73 2.30 6.57
C VAL A 215 -10.82 1.44 5.97
N GLU A 216 -10.52 0.73 4.88
CA GLU A 216 -11.52 -0.10 4.20
C GLU A 216 -10.83 -1.28 3.49
N ASP A 217 -11.58 -2.35 3.30
CA ASP A 217 -11.23 -3.42 2.37
C ASP A 217 -11.09 -2.87 0.96
N LYS A 218 -10.03 -3.24 0.24
CA LYS A 218 -9.76 -2.73 -1.10
C LYS A 218 -10.90 -2.99 -2.08
N ALA A 219 -11.47 -4.20 -2.06
CA ALA A 219 -12.56 -4.55 -2.97
C ALA A 219 -13.81 -3.72 -2.65
N ASN A 220 -14.13 -3.54 -1.37
CA ASN A 220 -15.23 -2.69 -0.93
C ASN A 220 -15.01 -1.22 -1.30
N LEU A 221 -13.79 -0.71 -1.14
CA LEU A 221 -13.43 0.65 -1.50
C LEU A 221 -13.64 0.90 -3.00
N MET A 222 -13.13 -0.01 -3.83
CA MET A 222 -13.30 0.05 -5.28
C MET A 222 -14.77 -0.07 -5.70
N GLN A 223 -15.57 -0.85 -4.98
CA GLN A 223 -17.00 -0.98 -5.24
C GLN A 223 -17.80 0.25 -4.79
N LYS A 224 -17.47 0.82 -3.62
CA LYS A 224 -18.23 1.95 -3.04
C LYS A 224 -17.94 3.29 -3.70
N LEU A 225 -16.66 3.54 -4.03
CA LEU A 225 -16.17 4.83 -4.50
C LEU A 225 -15.69 4.80 -5.96
N GLY A 226 -15.44 3.61 -6.51
CA GLY A 226 -15.05 3.44 -7.89
C GLY A 226 -16.21 3.77 -8.83
N LYS A 227 -16.00 4.74 -9.69
CA LYS A 227 -16.91 5.02 -10.80
C LYS A 227 -16.52 4.17 -11.99
N LYS A 228 -17.49 3.70 -12.74
CA LYS A 228 -17.24 3.13 -14.05
C LYS A 228 -17.62 4.14 -15.12
N GLU A 229 -16.74 4.28 -16.08
CA GLU A 229 -16.90 5.18 -17.19
C GLU A 229 -17.00 4.36 -18.48
N LEU A 230 -17.98 4.73 -19.31
CA LEU A 230 -18.08 4.26 -20.68
C LEU A 230 -17.72 5.44 -21.59
N LYS A 231 -16.60 5.33 -22.29
CA LYS A 231 -16.17 6.31 -23.28
C LYS A 231 -16.52 5.82 -24.66
N LEU A 232 -17.29 6.61 -25.38
CA LEU A 232 -17.75 6.31 -26.73
C LEU A 232 -17.01 7.21 -27.72
N HIS A 233 -16.24 6.64 -28.64
CA HIS A 233 -15.55 7.35 -29.70
C HIS A 233 -16.51 7.60 -30.87
N LEU A 234 -16.80 8.85 -31.15
CA LEU A 234 -17.78 9.21 -32.13
C LEU A 234 -17.22 9.15 -33.56
N GLN A 235 -18.04 8.72 -34.53
CA GLN A 235 -17.67 8.72 -35.96
C GLN A 235 -17.59 10.12 -36.52
N ALA A 236 -18.43 11.05 -36.04
CA ALA A 236 -18.46 12.45 -36.44
C ALA A 236 -18.38 13.33 -35.18
N LYS A 237 -17.71 14.46 -35.33
CA LYS A 237 -17.65 15.48 -34.28
C LYS A 237 -19.05 16.04 -34.00
N ILE A 238 -19.38 16.22 -32.73
CA ILE A 238 -20.56 16.97 -32.27
C ILE A 238 -20.09 18.20 -31.48
N GLU A 239 -20.87 19.27 -31.52
CA GLU A 239 -20.56 20.51 -30.79
C GLU A 239 -21.24 20.56 -29.43
N THR A 240 -22.40 19.91 -29.32
CA THR A 240 -23.19 19.87 -28.08
C THR A 240 -23.85 18.50 -27.93
N ILE A 241 -24.13 18.13 -26.73
CA ILE A 241 -24.93 16.94 -26.40
C ILE A 241 -26.41 17.31 -26.60
N PRO A 242 -27.16 16.52 -27.39
CA PRO A 242 -28.60 16.76 -27.60
C PRO A 242 -29.41 16.73 -26.29
N ASP A 243 -30.44 17.55 -26.19
CA ASP A 243 -31.32 17.64 -25.01
C ASP A 243 -31.96 16.30 -24.64
N SER A 244 -32.23 15.44 -25.64
CA SER A 244 -32.77 14.09 -25.44
C SER A 244 -31.86 13.17 -24.61
N LEU A 245 -30.57 13.50 -24.46
CA LEU A 245 -29.56 12.71 -23.75
C LEU A 245 -29.18 13.35 -22.41
N THR A 246 -29.77 14.46 -22.00
CA THR A 246 -29.44 15.20 -20.77
C THR A 246 -29.62 14.32 -19.51
N ALA A 247 -30.56 13.37 -19.53
CA ALA A 247 -30.82 12.45 -18.43
C ALA A 247 -29.62 11.54 -18.07
N TYR A 248 -28.66 11.38 -18.97
CA TYR A 248 -27.50 10.52 -18.77
C TYR A 248 -26.29 11.24 -18.19
N ASN A 249 -26.34 12.57 -17.98
CA ASN A 249 -25.21 13.38 -17.50
C ASN A 249 -23.90 13.08 -18.26
N LEU A 250 -23.99 13.12 -19.60
CA LEU A 250 -22.85 12.84 -20.47
C LEU A 250 -21.87 14.00 -20.46
N GLU A 251 -20.57 13.68 -20.55
CA GLU A 251 -19.50 14.65 -20.72
C GLU A 251 -18.94 14.56 -22.14
N LEU A 252 -18.92 15.71 -22.87
CA LEU A 252 -18.33 15.80 -24.19
C LEU A 252 -16.85 16.16 -24.07
N SER A 253 -15.99 15.48 -24.82
CA SER A 253 -14.56 15.83 -24.92
C SER A 253 -14.37 17.19 -25.62
N ASP A 254 -13.26 17.89 -25.31
CA ASP A 254 -12.93 19.21 -25.85
C ASP A 254 -12.86 19.22 -27.38
N ASP A 255 -12.47 18.11 -27.99
CA ASP A 255 -12.43 17.95 -29.45
C ASP A 255 -13.79 17.56 -30.06
N GLY A 256 -14.79 17.29 -29.25
CA GLY A 256 -16.14 16.90 -29.67
C GLY A 256 -16.22 15.49 -30.29
N ARG A 257 -15.19 14.65 -30.11
CA ARG A 257 -15.10 13.32 -30.74
C ARG A 257 -15.32 12.15 -29.80
N ALA A 258 -15.50 12.41 -28.51
CA ALA A 258 -15.82 11.37 -27.55
C ALA A 258 -16.88 11.84 -26.54
N VAL A 259 -17.71 10.92 -26.11
CA VAL A 259 -18.68 11.12 -25.05
C VAL A 259 -18.42 10.15 -23.92
N THR A 260 -18.33 10.66 -22.69
CA THR A 260 -18.12 9.88 -21.48
C THR A 260 -19.42 9.77 -20.69
N TYR A 261 -19.78 8.56 -20.32
CA TYR A 261 -20.91 8.24 -19.45
C TYR A 261 -20.41 7.62 -18.15
N ASN A 262 -20.67 8.32 -17.05
CA ASN A 262 -20.38 7.82 -15.71
C ASN A 262 -21.57 7.01 -15.19
N TYR A 263 -21.37 5.75 -14.83
CA TYR A 263 -22.43 4.89 -14.33
C TYR A 263 -22.05 4.15 -13.05
N ASP A 264 -23.06 3.94 -12.20
CA ASP A 264 -22.91 3.16 -10.96
C ASP A 264 -23.20 1.68 -11.27
N THR A 265 -22.38 0.80 -10.69
CA THR A 265 -22.57 -0.65 -10.78
C THR A 265 -23.44 -1.22 -9.66
N LYS A 266 -23.90 -0.38 -8.72
CA LYS A 266 -24.74 -0.79 -7.59
C LYS A 266 -26.21 -1.02 -7.97
N GLY A 267 -26.66 -0.49 -9.10
CA GLY A 267 -28.02 -0.67 -9.57
C GLY A 267 -28.18 -1.94 -10.42
N ASP A 268 -29.38 -2.53 -10.39
CA ASP A 268 -29.75 -3.69 -11.25
C ASP A 268 -29.59 -3.42 -12.75
N ARG A 269 -29.47 -2.14 -13.15
CA ARG A 269 -29.32 -1.72 -14.55
C ARG A 269 -28.28 -0.60 -14.65
N THR A 270 -27.24 -0.83 -15.43
CA THR A 270 -26.18 0.17 -15.70
C THR A 270 -26.64 1.32 -16.59
N GLY A 271 -27.81 1.23 -17.22
CA GLY A 271 -28.31 2.22 -18.16
C GLY A 271 -27.61 2.22 -19.54
N ILE A 272 -26.54 1.46 -19.71
CA ILE A 272 -25.73 1.44 -20.95
C ILE A 272 -26.58 1.07 -22.16
N THR A 273 -27.41 0.03 -22.07
CA THR A 273 -28.22 -0.42 -23.19
C THR A 273 -29.23 0.67 -23.65
N SER A 274 -29.84 1.37 -22.68
CA SER A 274 -30.74 2.48 -22.96
C SER A 274 -29.97 3.65 -23.59
N LEU A 275 -28.82 4.01 -23.03
CA LEU A 275 -27.95 5.06 -23.57
C LEU A 275 -27.56 4.79 -25.04
N LEU A 276 -27.11 3.56 -25.35
CA LEU A 276 -26.69 3.20 -26.71
C LEU A 276 -27.86 3.26 -27.69
N SER A 277 -29.09 2.92 -27.27
CA SER A 277 -30.29 3.04 -28.05
C SER A 277 -30.65 4.51 -28.33
N ASP A 278 -30.59 5.35 -27.29
CA ASP A 278 -30.96 6.76 -27.39
C ASP A 278 -29.93 7.58 -28.17
N LEU A 279 -28.62 7.25 -28.07
CA LEU A 279 -27.58 7.79 -28.94
C LEU A 279 -27.88 7.51 -30.42
N ARG A 280 -28.27 6.27 -30.73
CA ARG A 280 -28.64 5.88 -32.08
C ARG A 280 -29.87 6.64 -32.57
N ASN A 281 -30.89 6.82 -31.72
CA ASN A 281 -32.10 7.57 -32.01
C ASN A 281 -31.80 9.05 -32.25
N ALA A 282 -30.82 9.61 -31.53
CA ALA A 282 -30.31 10.97 -31.70
C ALA A 282 -29.40 11.13 -32.94
N GLY A 283 -29.19 10.05 -33.73
CA GLY A 283 -28.34 10.09 -34.93
C GLY A 283 -26.84 10.07 -34.65
N ILE A 284 -26.42 9.87 -33.38
CA ILE A 284 -25.04 9.84 -32.98
C ILE A 284 -24.50 8.41 -33.16
N ARG A 285 -23.47 8.26 -33.99
CA ARG A 285 -22.79 6.99 -34.25
C ARG A 285 -21.43 7.01 -33.63
N PHE A 286 -21.04 5.90 -33.02
CA PHE A 286 -19.71 5.69 -32.47
C PHE A 286 -18.95 4.62 -33.27
N SER A 287 -17.63 4.73 -33.30
CA SER A 287 -16.71 3.80 -33.98
C SER A 287 -16.16 2.75 -33.00
N ASP A 288 -16.01 3.14 -31.74
CA ASP A 288 -15.43 2.30 -30.69
C ASP A 288 -15.99 2.70 -29.32
N LEU A 289 -15.85 1.79 -28.35
CA LEU A 289 -16.22 2.03 -26.97
C LEU A 289 -15.16 1.43 -26.03
N ASP A 290 -14.77 2.22 -25.04
CA ASP A 290 -13.89 1.80 -23.95
C ASP A 290 -14.64 1.84 -22.62
N THR A 291 -14.41 0.85 -21.77
CA THR A 291 -14.89 0.89 -20.40
C THR A 291 -13.70 1.00 -19.47
N THR A 292 -13.66 2.05 -18.66
CA THR A 292 -12.66 2.24 -17.62
C THR A 292 -13.33 2.21 -16.25
N GLN A 293 -12.62 1.70 -15.29
CA GLN A 293 -13.01 1.79 -13.88
C GLN A 293 -12.06 2.74 -13.20
N SER A 294 -12.58 3.63 -12.36
CA SER A 294 -11.72 4.51 -11.54
C SER A 294 -10.66 3.69 -10.84
N SER A 295 -9.45 4.16 -10.91
CA SER A 295 -8.33 3.58 -10.17
C SER A 295 -8.44 3.91 -8.67
N LEU A 296 -7.72 3.19 -7.84
CA LEU A 296 -7.56 3.56 -6.43
C LEU A 296 -6.95 4.98 -6.32
N GLU A 297 -6.18 5.42 -7.34
CA GLU A 297 -5.59 6.76 -7.42
C GLU A 297 -6.65 7.85 -7.51
N ASP A 298 -7.66 7.69 -8.36
CA ASP A 298 -8.77 8.65 -8.51
C ASP A 298 -9.54 8.79 -7.20
N ILE A 299 -9.79 7.66 -6.54
CA ILE A 299 -10.45 7.60 -5.23
C ILE A 299 -9.62 8.34 -4.18
N PHE A 300 -8.31 8.04 -4.11
CA PHE A 300 -7.40 8.67 -3.16
C PHE A 300 -7.33 10.19 -3.35
N VAL A 301 -7.18 10.66 -4.59
CA VAL A 301 -7.14 12.10 -4.91
C VAL A 301 -8.43 12.79 -4.44
N SER A 302 -9.58 12.16 -4.63
CA SER A 302 -10.87 12.70 -4.18
C SER A 302 -10.96 12.80 -2.66
N LEU A 303 -10.44 11.80 -1.92
CA LEU A 303 -10.43 11.77 -0.45
C LEU A 303 -9.48 12.79 0.17
N VAL A 304 -8.30 12.98 -0.43
CA VAL A 304 -7.26 13.89 0.11
C VAL A 304 -7.54 15.35 -0.22
N ARG A 305 -8.25 15.62 -1.33
CA ARG A 305 -8.64 16.97 -1.77
C ARG A 305 -9.98 17.45 -1.20
N ALA A 306 -10.76 16.56 -0.61
CA ALA A 306 -11.99 16.96 0.07
C ALA A 306 -11.66 17.99 1.17
N PRO A 307 -12.39 19.11 1.24
CA PRO A 307 -12.11 20.24 2.12
C PRO A 307 -12.21 19.90 3.60
#